data_eaf9eb4fda196e226c8f0d5d261299f1
#
_entry.id   eaf9eb4fda196e226c8f0d5d261299f1
#
_cell.length_a   1.000
_cell.length_b   1.000
_cell.length_c   1.000
_cell.angle_alpha   90.00
_cell.angle_beta   90.00
_cell.angle_gamma   90.00
#
_symmetry.space_group_name_H-M   'P 1'
#
loop_
_entity.id
_entity.type
_entity.pdbx_description
1 polymer ?
#
loop_
_entity_poly.entity_id
_entity_poly.type
_entity_poly.pdbx_seq_one_letter_code
_entity_poly.pdbx_strand_id
1 'polypeptide(L)'
;GISEKQLAKFMQDRVRALGVGFAWDEGTCPSVFTGPDTAGAHYGPTDRPVQEGHVLNMDFGLRVKGYCSDLQRTWYVSRRGEKEVPSPVTKGFQTIRKSIEDARKQMRPGVKGVDIDAVSRSVIVQAGYEEFPHALGHQVGRFAHDGTALLGPAWEKYAQKPFEPLEEGMVFTLEPRLTVPEYGVVTIEEMVQVTSTGAKYLSSPQEELFVIRA
;
A
#
# COMPACT_ATOMS: atom_id res chain seq x y z
N GLY A 1 -19.83 5.92 -12.05
CA GLY A 1 -19.50 5.73 -13.46
C GLY A 1 -18.17 6.31 -13.91
N ILE A 2 -17.37 6.90 -13.00
CA ILE A 2 -16.00 7.36 -13.32
C ILE A 2 -15.07 6.14 -13.45
N SER A 3 -14.18 6.15 -14.46
CA SER A 3 -13.23 5.04 -14.65
C SER A 3 -11.93 5.24 -13.84
N GLU A 4 -11.15 4.16 -13.69
CA GLU A 4 -9.81 4.20 -13.10
C GLU A 4 -8.91 5.24 -13.82
N LYS A 5 -8.90 5.25 -15.17
CA LYS A 5 -8.16 6.25 -15.96
C LYS A 5 -8.59 7.70 -15.70
N GLN A 6 -9.87 7.93 -15.51
CA GLN A 6 -10.37 9.28 -15.21
C GLN A 6 -9.95 9.74 -13.82
N LEU A 7 -9.95 8.85 -12.83
CA LEU A 7 -9.40 9.14 -11.49
C LEU A 7 -7.89 9.40 -11.55
N ALA A 8 -7.14 8.55 -12.24
CA ALA A 8 -5.70 8.73 -12.40
C ALA A 8 -5.40 10.08 -13.09
N LYS A 9 -6.11 10.40 -14.17
CA LYS A 9 -5.96 11.68 -14.86
C LYS A 9 -6.24 12.88 -13.93
N PHE A 10 -7.28 12.82 -13.12
CA PHE A 10 -7.57 13.87 -12.14
C PHE A 10 -6.39 14.10 -11.20
N MET A 11 -5.80 13.03 -10.65
CA MET A 11 -4.64 13.13 -9.78
C MET A 11 -3.39 13.65 -10.50
N GLN A 12 -3.15 13.17 -11.72
CA GLN A 12 -2.04 13.63 -12.56
C GLN A 12 -2.15 15.13 -12.90
N ASP A 13 -3.35 15.60 -13.21
CA ASP A 13 -3.58 17.04 -13.47
C ASP A 13 -3.29 17.88 -12.22
N ARG A 14 -3.56 17.37 -11.01
CA ARG A 14 -3.21 18.03 -9.74
C ARG A 14 -1.70 18.08 -9.53
N VAL A 15 -0.97 17.00 -9.84
CA VAL A 15 0.51 16.97 -9.76
C VAL A 15 1.12 18.04 -10.66
N ARG A 16 0.65 18.11 -11.91
CA ARG A 16 1.11 19.13 -12.88
C ARG A 16 0.80 20.55 -12.41
N ALA A 17 -0.41 20.77 -11.87
CA ALA A 17 -0.81 22.08 -11.34
C ALA A 17 0.03 22.53 -10.13
N LEU A 18 0.54 21.59 -9.33
CA LEU A 18 1.42 21.85 -8.20
C LEU A 18 2.88 22.03 -8.62
N GLY A 19 3.25 21.73 -9.87
CA GLY A 19 4.62 21.83 -10.37
C GLY A 19 5.60 20.84 -9.72
N VAL A 20 5.10 19.67 -9.26
CA VAL A 20 5.92 18.61 -8.67
C VAL A 20 6.01 17.42 -9.63
N GLY A 21 6.93 16.49 -9.36
CA GLY A 21 7.13 15.29 -10.17
C GLY A 21 6.36 14.06 -9.64
N PHE A 22 6.28 13.03 -10.48
CA PHE A 22 5.84 11.69 -10.10
C PHE A 22 7.01 10.90 -9.52
N ALA A 23 6.74 10.01 -8.58
CA ALA A 23 7.77 9.15 -7.96
C ALA A 23 8.25 8.06 -8.92
N TRP A 24 7.39 7.60 -9.84
CA TRP A 24 7.68 6.62 -10.90
C TRP A 24 7.01 7.02 -12.22
N ASP A 25 6.97 6.11 -13.19
CA ASP A 25 6.42 6.38 -14.53
C ASP A 25 4.96 6.86 -14.46
N GLU A 26 4.68 7.96 -15.13
CA GLU A 26 3.36 8.61 -15.12
C GLU A 26 2.25 7.69 -15.67
N GLY A 27 2.57 6.75 -16.56
CA GLY A 27 1.60 5.79 -17.09
C GLY A 27 1.02 4.84 -16.04
N THR A 28 1.71 4.69 -14.91
CA THR A 28 1.32 3.85 -13.78
C THR A 28 1.24 4.61 -12.45
N CYS A 29 1.47 5.93 -12.44
CA CYS A 29 1.38 6.79 -11.26
C CYS A 29 0.27 7.86 -11.42
N PRO A 30 -0.86 7.73 -10.71
CA PRO A 30 -1.19 6.66 -9.77
C PRO A 30 -1.57 5.35 -10.44
N SER A 31 -1.33 4.24 -9.76
CA SER A 31 -2.07 3.01 -10.01
C SER A 31 -3.44 3.15 -9.35
N VAL A 32 -4.50 2.97 -10.11
CA VAL A 32 -5.88 3.00 -9.62
C VAL A 32 -6.52 1.67 -9.99
N PHE A 33 -7.07 0.98 -9.02
CA PHE A 33 -7.67 -0.33 -9.25
C PHE A 33 -8.89 -0.57 -8.36
N THR A 34 -9.93 -1.21 -8.90
CA THR A 34 -11.21 -1.40 -8.23
C THR A 34 -11.85 -2.74 -8.56
N GLY A 35 -12.61 -3.26 -7.59
CA GLY A 35 -13.43 -4.45 -7.74
C GLY A 35 -12.66 -5.77 -7.67
N PRO A 36 -13.41 -6.91 -7.72
CA PRO A 36 -12.84 -8.23 -7.46
C PRO A 36 -11.88 -8.74 -8.54
N ASP A 37 -12.07 -8.32 -9.80
CA ASP A 37 -11.29 -8.81 -10.96
C ASP A 37 -10.13 -7.88 -11.32
N THR A 38 -9.61 -7.14 -10.35
CA THR A 38 -8.49 -6.21 -10.58
C THR A 38 -7.16 -6.94 -10.59
N ALA A 39 -6.23 -6.45 -11.42
CA ALA A 39 -4.84 -6.91 -11.40
C ALA A 39 -4.08 -6.44 -10.15
N GLY A 40 -4.55 -5.38 -9.48
CA GLY A 40 -3.92 -4.79 -8.30
C GLY A 40 -2.90 -3.70 -8.63
N ALA A 41 -2.06 -3.36 -7.64
CA ALA A 41 -0.97 -2.39 -7.80
C ALA A 41 0.04 -2.82 -8.87
N HIS A 42 0.85 -1.88 -9.34
CA HIS A 42 1.84 -2.00 -10.42
C HIS A 42 1.29 -2.11 -11.85
N TYR A 43 -0.02 -2.10 -12.01
CA TYR A 43 -0.65 -2.01 -13.34
C TYR A 43 -1.21 -0.61 -13.56
N GLY A 44 -1.12 -0.14 -14.79
CA GLY A 44 -1.72 1.13 -15.18
C GLY A 44 -3.25 1.09 -15.04
N PRO A 45 -3.88 2.25 -14.77
CA PRO A 45 -5.33 2.35 -14.68
C PRO A 45 -6.01 1.99 -16.00
N THR A 46 -7.16 1.34 -15.93
CA THR A 46 -7.94 0.85 -17.06
C THR A 46 -9.22 1.67 -17.26
N ASP A 47 -10.01 1.31 -18.27
CA ASP A 47 -11.36 1.89 -18.49
C ASP A 47 -12.42 1.27 -17.57
N ARG A 48 -12.03 0.41 -16.62
CA ARG A 48 -12.93 -0.18 -15.62
C ARG A 48 -13.62 0.92 -14.83
N PRO A 49 -14.96 0.93 -14.76
CA PRO A 49 -15.68 1.90 -13.96
C PRO A 49 -15.61 1.57 -12.47
N VAL A 50 -15.53 2.58 -11.64
CA VAL A 50 -15.79 2.46 -10.20
C VAL A 50 -17.27 2.15 -9.98
N GLN A 51 -17.55 1.11 -9.21
CA GLN A 51 -18.90 0.61 -8.98
C GLN A 51 -19.25 0.55 -7.50
N GLU A 52 -20.54 0.72 -7.21
CA GLU A 52 -21.10 0.48 -5.88
C GLU A 52 -20.85 -0.95 -5.41
N GLY A 53 -20.52 -1.12 -4.15
CA GLY A 53 -20.20 -2.41 -3.54
C GLY A 53 -18.75 -2.87 -3.76
N HIS A 54 -17.91 -2.08 -4.40
CA HIS A 54 -16.52 -2.43 -4.64
C HIS A 54 -15.54 -1.65 -3.76
N VAL A 55 -14.41 -2.27 -3.49
CA VAL A 55 -13.23 -1.60 -2.94
C VAL A 55 -12.51 -0.87 -4.06
N LEU A 56 -12.04 0.33 -3.77
CA LEU A 56 -11.22 1.15 -4.64
C LEU A 56 -9.88 1.42 -3.95
N ASN A 57 -8.79 1.28 -4.66
CA ASN A 57 -7.45 1.61 -4.19
C ASN A 57 -6.77 2.61 -5.12
N MET A 58 -5.92 3.43 -4.53
CA MET A 58 -5.00 4.29 -5.27
C MET A 58 -3.62 4.18 -4.66
N ASP A 59 -2.66 3.83 -5.50
CA ASP A 59 -1.24 3.77 -5.19
C ASP A 59 -0.54 4.94 -5.88
N PHE A 60 0.06 5.82 -5.10
CA PHE A 60 0.45 7.14 -5.56
C PHE A 60 1.69 7.69 -4.87
N GLY A 61 2.65 8.12 -5.67
CA GLY A 61 3.86 8.77 -5.19
C GLY A 61 4.17 10.09 -5.89
N LEU A 62 4.70 11.04 -5.11
CA LEU A 62 5.20 12.33 -5.59
C LEU A 62 6.72 12.41 -5.46
N ARG A 63 7.34 13.17 -6.35
CA ARG A 63 8.75 13.56 -6.23
C ARG A 63 8.85 15.06 -5.96
N VAL A 64 9.26 15.40 -4.74
CA VAL A 64 9.39 16.78 -4.28
C VAL A 64 10.82 17.03 -3.79
N LYS A 65 11.47 18.07 -4.31
CA LYS A 65 12.88 18.41 -3.98
C LYS A 65 13.84 17.21 -4.13
N GLY A 66 13.55 16.31 -5.07
CA GLY A 66 14.37 15.13 -5.38
C GLY A 66 14.17 13.93 -4.47
N TYR A 67 13.17 13.93 -3.57
CA TYR A 67 12.75 12.78 -2.76
C TYR A 67 11.36 12.30 -3.16
N CYS A 68 11.15 10.99 -3.08
CA CYS A 68 9.90 10.34 -3.40
C CYS A 68 9.05 10.08 -2.14
N SER A 69 7.74 10.11 -2.32
CA SER A 69 6.77 9.46 -1.43
C SER A 69 6.17 8.26 -2.13
N ASP A 70 5.60 7.35 -1.35
CA ASP A 70 4.91 6.15 -1.83
C ASP A 70 3.83 5.76 -0.83
N LEU A 71 2.55 5.79 -1.25
CA LEU A 71 1.42 5.61 -0.35
C LEU A 71 0.23 4.99 -1.09
N GLN A 72 -0.37 3.96 -0.50
CA GLN A 72 -1.67 3.46 -0.96
C GLN A 72 -2.78 3.78 0.03
N ARG A 73 -3.94 4.08 -0.52
CA ARG A 73 -5.17 4.32 0.27
C ARG A 73 -6.32 3.50 -0.29
N THR A 74 -7.18 3.06 0.62
CA THR A 74 -8.32 2.20 0.32
C THR A 74 -9.63 2.89 0.65
N TRP A 75 -10.58 2.80 -0.27
CA TRP A 75 -11.97 3.27 -0.12
C TRP A 75 -12.92 2.10 -0.35
N TYR A 76 -14.08 2.19 0.27
CA TYR A 76 -15.24 1.37 -0.09
C TYR A 76 -16.31 2.26 -0.72
N VAL A 77 -16.81 1.87 -1.88
CA VAL A 77 -17.93 2.55 -2.55
C VAL A 77 -19.23 1.89 -2.10
N SER A 78 -20.00 2.55 -1.23
CA SER A 78 -21.22 1.95 -0.69
C SER A 78 -22.29 1.79 -1.76
N ARG A 79 -23.13 0.75 -1.60
CA ARG A 79 -24.35 0.65 -2.40
C ARG A 79 -25.37 1.70 -1.97
N ARG A 80 -26.24 2.10 -2.89
CA ARG A 80 -27.31 3.04 -2.57
C ARG A 80 -28.15 2.54 -1.39
N GLY A 81 -28.27 3.38 -0.36
CA GLY A 81 -29.04 3.06 0.85
C GLY A 81 -28.34 2.12 1.85
N GLU A 82 -27.12 1.68 1.55
CA GLU A 82 -26.30 0.88 2.47
C GLU A 82 -25.83 1.75 3.65
N LYS A 83 -26.23 1.37 4.86
CA LYS A 83 -25.92 2.14 6.08
C LYS A 83 -24.53 1.85 6.63
N GLU A 84 -24.09 0.60 6.51
CA GLU A 84 -22.84 0.10 7.10
C GLU A 84 -21.98 -0.56 6.02
N VAL A 85 -20.69 -0.49 6.17
CA VAL A 85 -19.74 -1.24 5.32
C VAL A 85 -19.90 -2.74 5.58
N PRO A 86 -19.92 -3.60 4.57
CA PRO A 86 -19.98 -5.04 4.76
C PRO A 86 -18.88 -5.58 5.67
N SER A 87 -19.26 -6.46 6.60
CA SER A 87 -18.34 -7.04 7.58
C SER A 87 -17.08 -7.68 6.97
N PRO A 88 -17.12 -8.38 5.82
CA PRO A 88 -15.92 -8.90 5.20
C PRO A 88 -14.91 -7.79 4.82
N VAL A 89 -15.38 -6.64 4.30
CA VAL A 89 -14.53 -5.52 3.93
C VAL A 89 -13.90 -4.86 5.16
N THR A 90 -14.72 -4.63 6.20
CA THR A 90 -14.25 -4.08 7.48
C THR A 90 -13.21 -5.01 8.12
N LYS A 91 -13.46 -6.32 8.14
CA LYS A 91 -12.50 -7.31 8.63
C LYS A 91 -11.20 -7.28 7.84
N GLY A 92 -11.28 -7.26 6.51
CA GLY A 92 -10.09 -7.18 5.64
C GLY A 92 -9.25 -5.93 5.94
N PHE A 93 -9.89 -4.78 6.02
CA PHE A 93 -9.23 -3.51 6.34
C PHE A 93 -8.55 -3.54 7.72
N GLN A 94 -9.24 -4.02 8.75
CA GLN A 94 -8.67 -4.16 10.09
C GLN A 94 -7.49 -5.14 10.13
N THR A 95 -7.54 -6.21 9.34
CA THR A 95 -6.44 -7.18 9.22
C THR A 95 -5.21 -6.53 8.61
N ILE A 96 -5.35 -5.75 7.52
CA ILE A 96 -4.26 -4.99 6.91
C ILE A 96 -3.66 -4.01 7.92
N ARG A 97 -4.50 -3.23 8.60
CA ARG A 97 -4.04 -2.30 9.64
C ARG A 97 -3.22 -2.98 10.73
N LYS A 98 -3.74 -4.09 11.26
CA LYS A 98 -3.03 -4.89 12.28
C LYS A 98 -1.70 -5.42 11.75
N SER A 99 -1.67 -5.89 10.52
CA SER A 99 -0.47 -6.42 9.85
C SER A 99 0.63 -5.35 9.75
N ILE A 100 0.28 -4.14 9.30
CA ILE A 100 1.19 -2.99 9.23
C ILE A 100 1.70 -2.61 10.63
N GLU A 101 0.81 -2.46 11.60
CA GLU A 101 1.18 -2.00 12.92
C GLU A 101 2.05 -3.01 13.68
N ASP A 102 1.76 -4.31 13.55
CA ASP A 102 2.55 -5.36 14.20
C ASP A 102 3.96 -5.46 13.57
N ALA A 103 4.06 -5.33 12.24
CA ALA A 103 5.35 -5.26 11.55
C ALA A 103 6.15 -4.01 11.98
N ARG A 104 5.53 -2.83 11.95
CA ARG A 104 6.15 -1.57 12.36
C ARG A 104 6.75 -1.63 13.77
N LYS A 105 6.04 -2.25 14.73
CA LYS A 105 6.52 -2.42 16.12
C LYS A 105 7.78 -3.26 16.23
N GLN A 106 8.07 -4.12 15.26
CA GLN A 106 9.29 -4.93 15.25
C GLN A 106 10.49 -4.22 14.60
N MET A 107 10.22 -3.16 13.83
CA MET A 107 11.27 -2.43 13.11
C MET A 107 12.16 -1.64 14.08
N ARG A 108 13.44 -1.96 14.09
CA ARG A 108 14.50 -1.24 14.82
C ARG A 108 15.86 -1.60 14.20
N PRO A 109 16.92 -0.84 14.46
CA PRO A 109 18.24 -1.16 13.96
C PRO A 109 18.69 -2.58 14.31
N GLY A 110 19.31 -3.26 13.34
CA GLY A 110 19.82 -4.63 13.47
C GLY A 110 18.81 -5.75 13.17
N VAL A 111 17.51 -5.47 13.12
CA VAL A 111 16.49 -6.45 12.69
C VAL A 111 16.55 -6.61 11.18
N LYS A 112 16.39 -7.82 10.67
CA LYS A 112 16.40 -8.11 9.23
C LYS A 112 15.01 -7.93 8.62
N GLY A 113 14.98 -7.55 7.35
CA GLY A 113 13.73 -7.35 6.63
C GLY A 113 12.86 -8.61 6.55
N VAL A 114 13.47 -9.79 6.45
CA VAL A 114 12.76 -11.08 6.43
C VAL A 114 11.96 -11.33 7.72
N ASP A 115 12.48 -10.91 8.86
CA ASP A 115 11.79 -11.09 10.14
C ASP A 115 10.57 -10.16 10.25
N ILE A 116 10.69 -8.95 9.71
CA ILE A 116 9.58 -7.97 9.65
C ILE A 116 8.47 -8.43 8.71
N ASP A 117 8.82 -8.89 7.49
CA ASP A 117 7.87 -9.45 6.54
C ASP A 117 7.10 -10.64 7.14
N ALA A 118 7.81 -11.54 7.82
CA ALA A 118 7.20 -12.72 8.44
C ALA A 118 6.11 -12.36 9.46
N VAL A 119 6.30 -11.29 10.24
CA VAL A 119 5.28 -10.79 11.19
C VAL A 119 4.02 -10.36 10.46
N SER A 120 4.16 -9.49 9.45
CA SER A 120 3.03 -9.00 8.65
C SER A 120 2.27 -10.14 7.97
N ARG A 121 3.02 -11.01 7.29
CA ARG A 121 2.50 -12.17 6.56
C ARG A 121 1.75 -13.12 7.46
N SER A 122 2.28 -13.39 8.65
CA SER A 122 1.63 -14.23 9.66
C SER A 122 0.25 -13.70 10.08
N VAL A 123 0.11 -12.38 10.27
CA VAL A 123 -1.20 -11.76 10.60
C VAL A 123 -2.23 -12.00 9.50
N ILE A 124 -1.84 -11.84 8.23
CA ILE A 124 -2.72 -12.06 7.08
C ILE A 124 -3.19 -13.52 7.01
N VAL A 125 -2.25 -14.46 7.10
CA VAL A 125 -2.54 -15.91 7.01
C VAL A 125 -3.38 -16.40 8.20
N GLN A 126 -3.06 -15.96 9.43
CA GLN A 126 -3.83 -16.31 10.64
C GLN A 126 -5.26 -15.77 10.61
N ALA A 127 -5.50 -14.67 9.90
CA ALA A 127 -6.85 -14.14 9.69
C ALA A 127 -7.67 -14.90 8.64
N GLY A 128 -7.04 -15.89 7.95
CA GLY A 128 -7.68 -16.78 6.97
C GLY A 128 -7.56 -16.27 5.53
N TYR A 129 -6.66 -15.33 5.24
CA TYR A 129 -6.39 -14.88 3.87
C TYR A 129 -5.15 -15.57 3.29
N GLU A 130 -5.04 -15.55 1.97
CA GLU A 130 -3.85 -16.03 1.26
C GLU A 130 -2.65 -15.10 1.51
N GLU A 131 -1.44 -15.64 1.38
CA GLU A 131 -0.23 -14.83 1.39
C GLU A 131 -0.23 -13.83 0.23
N PHE A 132 0.20 -12.60 0.50
CA PHE A 132 0.41 -11.64 -0.57
C PHE A 132 1.67 -11.98 -1.38
N PRO A 133 1.64 -11.76 -2.74
CA PRO A 133 2.63 -12.33 -3.66
C PRO A 133 3.88 -11.46 -3.87
N HIS A 134 4.16 -10.54 -2.96
CA HIS A 134 5.28 -9.60 -3.01
C HIS A 134 5.93 -9.40 -1.65
N ALA A 135 6.98 -8.60 -1.55
CA ALA A 135 7.58 -8.17 -0.29
C ALA A 135 6.61 -7.27 0.48
N LEU A 136 6.72 -7.26 1.81
CA LEU A 136 5.95 -6.32 2.65
C LEU A 136 6.24 -4.86 2.31
N GLY A 137 7.47 -4.55 1.89
CA GLY A 137 7.83 -3.18 1.53
C GLY A 137 9.30 -3.03 1.15
N HIS A 138 9.62 -1.88 0.63
CA HIS A 138 10.95 -1.53 0.10
C HIS A 138 11.42 -0.19 0.65
N GLN A 139 12.70 0.11 0.48
CA GLN A 139 13.23 1.42 0.82
C GLN A 139 12.75 2.47 -0.18
N VAL A 140 12.48 3.67 0.36
CA VAL A 140 12.12 4.88 -0.41
C VAL A 140 13.09 6.00 -0.08
N GLY A 141 13.52 6.74 -1.08
CA GLY A 141 14.45 7.86 -0.90
C GLY A 141 14.43 8.81 -2.10
N ARG A 142 15.53 8.80 -2.86
CA ARG A 142 15.63 9.56 -4.11
C ARG A 142 14.84 8.94 -5.25
N PHE A 143 14.49 7.67 -5.10
CA PHE A 143 13.64 6.89 -5.98
C PHE A 143 12.54 6.21 -5.16
N ALA A 144 11.44 5.82 -5.79
CA ALA A 144 10.39 5.04 -5.14
C ALA A 144 10.94 3.71 -4.62
N HIS A 145 11.72 3.00 -5.45
CA HIS A 145 12.51 1.83 -5.02
C HIS A 145 13.97 2.25 -4.89
N ASP A 146 14.41 2.45 -3.66
CA ASP A 146 15.76 2.93 -3.34
C ASP A 146 16.45 1.98 -2.33
N GLY A 147 17.77 2.14 -2.14
CA GLY A 147 18.54 1.37 -1.17
C GLY A 147 18.71 -0.11 -1.48
N THR A 148 19.20 -0.86 -0.49
CA THR A 148 19.60 -2.28 -0.63
C THR A 148 18.79 -3.24 0.23
N ALA A 149 18.20 -2.77 1.32
CA ALA A 149 17.39 -3.60 2.20
C ALA A 149 15.93 -3.70 1.69
N LEU A 150 15.31 -4.85 1.96
CA LEU A 150 13.93 -5.15 1.57
C LEU A 150 13.21 -5.80 2.74
N LEU A 151 12.01 -5.36 3.05
CA LEU A 151 11.12 -6.06 3.97
C LEU A 151 10.38 -7.14 3.18
N GLY A 152 10.99 -8.30 3.02
CA GLY A 152 10.46 -9.34 2.14
C GLY A 152 10.82 -10.75 2.58
N PRO A 153 10.10 -11.76 2.06
CA PRO A 153 10.38 -13.15 2.35
C PRO A 153 11.70 -13.59 1.69
N ALA A 154 12.26 -14.69 2.16
CA ALA A 154 13.48 -15.29 1.63
C ALA A 154 13.27 -15.98 0.27
N TRP A 155 12.66 -15.25 -0.68
CA TRP A 155 12.45 -15.76 -2.03
C TRP A 155 13.70 -15.51 -2.91
N GLU A 156 14.02 -16.46 -3.76
CA GLU A 156 15.18 -16.39 -4.65
C GLU A 156 15.27 -15.07 -5.43
N LYS A 157 14.13 -14.57 -5.93
CA LYS A 157 14.06 -13.30 -6.69
C LYS A 157 14.51 -12.06 -5.92
N TYR A 158 14.57 -12.13 -4.59
CA TYR A 158 15.00 -11.03 -3.73
C TYR A 158 16.46 -11.12 -3.28
N ALA A 159 17.14 -12.25 -3.59
CA ALA A 159 18.53 -12.49 -3.24
C ALA A 159 18.84 -12.18 -1.76
N GLN A 160 19.85 -11.38 -1.49
CA GLN A 160 20.27 -11.04 -0.12
C GLN A 160 19.51 -9.88 0.51
N LYS A 161 18.72 -9.13 -0.24
CA LYS A 161 18.05 -7.91 0.24
C LYS A 161 17.20 -8.08 1.51
N PRO A 162 16.42 -9.19 1.69
CA PRO A 162 15.67 -9.41 2.93
C PRO A 162 16.53 -9.68 4.17
N PHE A 163 17.79 -10.07 3.97
CA PHE A 163 18.70 -10.41 5.06
C PHE A 163 19.57 -9.22 5.53
N GLU A 164 19.50 -8.10 4.81
CA GLU A 164 20.16 -6.86 5.22
C GLU A 164 19.52 -6.33 6.52
N PRO A 165 20.34 -5.97 7.53
CA PRO A 165 19.82 -5.40 8.77
C PRO A 165 19.32 -3.98 8.53
N LEU A 166 18.22 -3.62 9.21
CA LEU A 166 17.74 -2.25 9.22
C LEU A 166 18.72 -1.34 9.96
N GLU A 167 18.86 -0.12 9.48
CA GLU A 167 19.67 0.93 10.11
C GLU A 167 18.80 2.14 10.46
N GLU A 168 19.20 2.90 11.48
CA GLU A 168 18.55 4.15 11.82
C GLU A 168 18.58 5.14 10.65
N GLY A 169 17.43 5.79 10.40
CA GLY A 169 17.26 6.73 9.30
C GLY A 169 16.72 6.12 8.00
N MET A 170 16.82 4.80 7.81
CA MET A 170 16.20 4.14 6.66
C MET A 170 14.69 4.38 6.63
N VAL A 171 14.15 4.60 5.44
CA VAL A 171 12.71 4.79 5.18
C VAL A 171 12.21 3.61 4.36
N PHE A 172 11.09 3.03 4.78
CA PHE A 172 10.46 1.89 4.12
C PHE A 172 8.98 2.15 3.89
N THR A 173 8.43 1.50 2.87
CA THR A 173 6.99 1.24 2.76
C THR A 173 6.58 0.06 3.62
N LEU A 174 5.31 0.01 4.01
CA LEU A 174 4.62 -1.15 4.57
C LEU A 174 3.30 -1.30 3.81
N GLU A 175 3.23 -2.27 2.88
CA GLU A 175 2.19 -2.37 1.86
C GLU A 175 1.58 -3.79 1.72
N PRO A 176 1.18 -4.46 2.82
CA PRO A 176 0.55 -5.76 2.69
C PRO A 176 -0.78 -5.66 1.96
N ARG A 177 -1.17 -6.74 1.28
CA ARG A 177 -2.47 -6.81 0.60
C ARG A 177 -3.20 -8.10 0.91
N LEU A 178 -4.52 -8.07 0.80
CA LEU A 178 -5.37 -9.25 0.82
C LEU A 178 -6.56 -9.06 -0.13
N THR A 179 -7.18 -10.16 -0.55
CA THR A 179 -8.38 -10.14 -1.36
C THR A 179 -9.60 -10.43 -0.50
N VAL A 180 -10.62 -9.58 -0.60
CA VAL A 180 -11.94 -9.83 -0.05
C VAL A 180 -12.83 -10.26 -1.22
N PRO A 181 -13.24 -11.55 -1.30
CA PRO A 181 -14.08 -12.05 -2.39
C PRO A 181 -15.28 -11.14 -2.64
N GLU A 182 -15.66 -10.97 -3.90
CA GLU A 182 -16.77 -10.13 -4.38
C GLU A 182 -16.57 -8.60 -4.24
N TYR A 183 -15.66 -8.13 -3.36
CA TYR A 183 -15.45 -6.71 -3.10
C TYR A 183 -14.18 -6.15 -3.73
N GLY A 184 -13.09 -6.92 -3.72
CA GLY A 184 -11.83 -6.53 -4.30
C GLY A 184 -10.63 -6.68 -3.37
N VAL A 185 -9.51 -6.07 -3.76
CA VAL A 185 -8.29 -6.05 -2.97
C VAL A 185 -8.39 -4.97 -1.89
N VAL A 186 -7.98 -5.30 -0.68
CA VAL A 186 -7.74 -4.33 0.40
C VAL A 186 -6.24 -4.24 0.62
N THR A 187 -5.70 -3.03 0.53
CA THR A 187 -4.29 -2.73 0.74
C THR A 187 -4.13 -1.29 1.22
N ILE A 188 -3.23 -1.09 2.16
CA ILE A 188 -2.78 0.23 2.59
C ILE A 188 -1.27 0.20 2.48
N GLU A 189 -0.68 1.31 2.08
CA GLU A 189 0.76 1.49 2.11
C GLU A 189 1.09 2.72 2.94
N GLU A 190 1.96 2.51 3.91
CA GLU A 190 2.45 3.55 4.80
C GLU A 190 3.96 3.68 4.70
N MET A 191 4.44 4.90 4.73
CA MET A 191 5.87 5.16 4.85
C MET A 191 6.28 5.29 6.31
N VAL A 192 7.34 4.58 6.70
CA VAL A 192 7.91 4.64 8.04
C VAL A 192 9.41 4.89 8.00
N GLN A 193 9.91 5.61 9.00
CA GLN A 193 11.35 5.80 9.22
C GLN A 193 11.79 4.98 10.43
N VAL A 194 12.87 4.22 10.26
CA VAL A 194 13.54 3.52 11.36
C VAL A 194 14.21 4.55 12.27
N THR A 195 13.96 4.46 13.56
CA THR A 195 14.57 5.29 14.61
C THR A 195 15.49 4.43 15.49
N SER A 196 16.23 5.03 16.39
CA SER A 196 17.11 4.30 17.32
C SER A 196 16.41 3.21 18.14
N THR A 197 15.09 3.33 18.36
CA THR A 197 14.32 2.43 19.25
C THR A 197 13.08 1.81 18.62
N GLY A 198 12.80 2.09 17.35
CA GLY A 198 11.58 1.62 16.68
C GLY A 198 11.41 2.20 15.28
N ALA A 199 10.17 2.37 14.84
CA ALA A 199 9.86 3.07 13.60
C ALA A 199 8.65 4.00 13.77
N LYS A 200 8.72 5.16 13.10
CA LYS A 200 7.65 6.18 13.12
C LYS A 200 7.07 6.37 11.72
N TYR A 201 5.78 6.65 11.66
CA TYR A 201 5.13 7.07 10.42
C TYR A 201 5.66 8.42 9.94
N LEU A 202 5.83 8.57 8.63
CA LEU A 202 6.21 9.83 7.99
C LEU A 202 5.00 10.63 7.49
N SER A 203 3.84 9.99 7.38
CA SER A 203 2.56 10.60 7.05
C SER A 203 1.49 10.14 8.04
N SER A 204 0.34 10.80 8.04
CA SER A 204 -0.81 10.33 8.81
C SER A 204 -1.29 8.99 8.26
N PRO A 205 -1.27 7.92 9.07
CA PRO A 205 -1.73 6.62 8.62
C PRO A 205 -3.24 6.61 8.35
N GLN A 206 -3.67 5.73 7.44
CA GLN A 206 -5.10 5.52 7.24
C GLN A 206 -5.66 4.67 8.37
N GLU A 207 -6.25 5.31 9.37
CA GLU A 207 -6.79 4.62 10.56
C GLU A 207 -8.18 4.05 10.35
N GLU A 208 -8.95 4.61 9.42
CA GLU A 208 -10.31 4.21 9.11
C GLU A 208 -10.47 3.95 7.61
N LEU A 209 -11.35 3.01 7.28
CA LEU A 209 -11.73 2.79 5.90
C LEU A 209 -12.52 4.00 5.39
N PHE A 210 -12.03 4.62 4.32
CA PHE A 210 -12.76 5.69 3.68
C PHE A 210 -13.99 5.16 2.96
N VAL A 211 -15.13 5.83 3.12
CA VAL A 211 -16.40 5.41 2.49
C VAL A 211 -16.89 6.50 1.54
N ILE A 212 -17.03 6.12 0.28
CA ILE A 212 -17.70 6.94 -0.74
C ILE A 212 -19.18 6.55 -0.72
N ARG A 213 -20.04 7.48 -0.32
CA ARG A 213 -21.49 7.27 -0.30
C ARG A 213 -22.09 7.48 -1.68
N ALA A 214 -22.84 6.47 -2.17
CA ALA A 214 -23.55 6.52 -3.44
C ALA A 214 -24.96 7.12 -3.29
#